data_5882c6f164eb2e2b1c1e8e33140f0de8
#
_entry.id   5882c6f164eb2e2b1c1e8e33140f0de8
#
_cell.length_a   1.000
_cell.length_b   1.000
_cell.length_c   1.000
_cell.angle_alpha   90.00
_cell.angle_beta   90.00
_cell.angle_gamma   90.00
#
_symmetry.space_group_name_H-M   'P 1'
#
loop_
_entity.id
_entity.type
_entity.pdbx_description
1 polymer ?
#
loop_
_entity_poly.entity_id
_entity_poly.type
_entity_poly.pdbx_seq_one_letter_code
_entity_poly.pdbx_strand_id
1 'polypeptide(L)'
;MNFIIFSRKCMTSILVLSLILTFGCAEKSAQNADGSSTPDKLSGQTLKMASWEDAPRTKIMDWVDAVTTAGSADFIPEKDRIAVFDNDGTLWSEQPYYFQLAFAIDEIKRLAPEHPEWEKDPSLKALINGDLQGFMAGGEKALLSAVAITHSGMSVDEFDTRVKNWIKTATHPKTGKPYNEMIFQPMLELLDFLRENGFKTFIVSGGGIDFMRAWAEDAYGIPPYQVVGSQLGLAYVDTTATPELMKIPELAFNDDKAGKPVGIIRNIGKRPVFAAGNSDGDYEMLQFTSTGDGARFGLIVHHTDSIREAAYDRESHIGQLSRGLDDAAKYNWLVVDMAKDWKVIYPYELDNQ
;
A
#
# COMPACT_ATOMS: atom_id res chain seq x y z
N MET A 1 38.85 -23.93 -15.66
CA MET A 1 39.37 -24.64 -16.84
C MET A 1 38.50 -25.86 -17.04
N ASN A 2 37.63 -25.78 -17.96
CA ASN A 2 37.04 -26.72 -18.89
C ASN A 2 35.65 -26.23 -19.37
N PHE A 3 35.71 -25.71 -20.59
CA PHE A 3 34.56 -25.42 -21.45
C PHE A 3 33.98 -26.77 -21.95
N ILE A 4 32.68 -26.88 -21.99
CA ILE A 4 32.00 -27.80 -22.90
C ILE A 4 30.94 -27.02 -23.66
N ILE A 5 31.20 -26.88 -24.95
CA ILE A 5 30.34 -26.39 -26.03
C ILE A 5 29.52 -27.59 -26.51
N PHE A 6 28.22 -27.45 -26.66
CA PHE A 6 27.43 -28.30 -27.57
C PHE A 6 26.45 -27.49 -28.43
N SER A 7 26.49 -27.79 -29.62
CA SER A 7 26.16 -27.42 -30.95
C SER A 7 24.68 -27.63 -31.34
N ARG A 8 24.18 -26.67 -32.07
CA ARG A 8 23.19 -26.55 -33.16
C ARG A 8 22.53 -27.81 -33.75
N LYS A 9 21.28 -27.56 -34.12
CA LYS A 9 20.42 -27.96 -35.26
C LYS A 9 19.11 -28.57 -34.80
N CYS A 10 17.91 -28.28 -35.30
CA CYS A 10 17.47 -28.24 -36.72
C CYS A 10 16.12 -27.52 -36.86
N MET A 11 15.94 -26.85 -37.97
CA MET A 11 14.71 -26.28 -38.53
C MET A 11 13.67 -27.37 -38.86
N THR A 12 12.38 -27.05 -38.71
CA THR A 12 11.39 -27.45 -39.72
C THR A 12 10.21 -26.47 -39.74
N SER A 13 10.03 -25.84 -40.88
CA SER A 13 8.90 -25.01 -41.30
C SER A 13 7.71 -25.91 -41.62
N ILE A 14 6.49 -25.50 -41.25
CA ILE A 14 5.27 -25.93 -41.93
C ILE A 14 4.42 -24.71 -42.23
N LEU A 15 4.19 -24.53 -43.51
CA LEU A 15 3.37 -23.55 -44.20
C LEU A 15 2.02 -24.21 -44.54
N VAL A 16 0.88 -23.60 -44.19
CA VAL A 16 -0.45 -23.88 -44.78
C VAL A 16 -1.27 -22.59 -44.68
N LEU A 17 -1.42 -21.90 -45.67
CA LEU A 17 -2.30 -21.73 -46.84
C LEU A 17 -3.74 -21.29 -46.48
N SER A 18 -4.02 -20.13 -47.01
CA SER A 18 -5.20 -19.30 -47.21
C SER A 18 -6.55 -20.00 -47.39
N LEU A 19 -7.64 -19.38 -46.94
CA LEU A 19 -8.86 -19.27 -47.75
C LEU A 19 -9.59 -17.95 -47.46
N ILE A 20 -9.68 -17.14 -48.55
CA ILE A 20 -10.46 -15.91 -48.66
C ILE A 20 -11.88 -16.33 -49.12
N LEU A 21 -12.91 -15.82 -48.48
CA LEU A 21 -14.25 -15.77 -49.06
C LEU A 21 -14.84 -14.37 -48.85
N THR A 22 -14.86 -13.65 -49.98
CA THR A 22 -15.61 -12.39 -50.18
C THR A 22 -17.05 -12.71 -50.52
N PHE A 23 -18.00 -12.03 -49.92
CA PHE A 23 -19.31 -11.75 -50.52
C PHE A 23 -19.66 -10.29 -50.28
N GLY A 24 -19.88 -9.62 -51.36
CA GLY A 24 -20.29 -8.24 -51.47
C GLY A 24 -21.75 -8.08 -51.83
N CYS A 25 -22.14 -6.83 -51.99
CA CYS A 25 -23.38 -6.22 -52.51
C CYS A 25 -24.51 -6.01 -51.47
N ALA A 26 -25.21 -4.91 -51.44
CA ALA A 26 -25.34 -3.70 -52.28
C ALA A 26 -26.08 -2.60 -51.50
N GLU A 27 -25.84 -1.38 -51.96
CA GLU A 27 -26.50 -0.13 -51.53
C GLU A 27 -28.03 -0.13 -51.65
N LYS A 28 -28.68 0.61 -50.72
CA LYS A 28 -29.79 1.55 -51.13
C LYS A 28 -29.85 2.72 -50.15
N SER A 29 -29.67 3.89 -50.73
CA SER A 29 -29.93 5.21 -50.14
C SER A 29 -31.45 5.46 -49.96
N ALA A 30 -31.80 6.08 -48.82
CA ALA A 30 -32.98 6.95 -48.77
C ALA A 30 -32.72 8.02 -47.70
N GLN A 31 -32.60 9.26 -48.13
CA GLN A 31 -32.72 10.48 -47.30
C GLN A 31 -34.15 10.60 -46.77
N ASN A 32 -34.26 10.89 -45.47
CA ASN A 32 -35.31 11.79 -45.01
C ASN A 32 -34.79 12.49 -43.72
N ALA A 33 -34.80 13.82 -43.78
CA ALA A 33 -34.60 14.71 -42.67
C ALA A 33 -35.85 14.69 -41.77
N ASP A 34 -35.65 14.47 -40.50
CA ASP A 34 -36.52 15.08 -39.51
C ASP A 34 -35.76 15.35 -38.22
N GLY A 35 -35.90 16.58 -37.74
CA GLY A 35 -35.23 17.07 -36.56
C GLY A 35 -35.87 16.48 -35.29
N SER A 36 -35.06 15.66 -34.59
CA SER A 36 -35.37 15.26 -33.23
C SER A 36 -34.06 15.32 -32.45
N SER A 37 -34.02 16.24 -31.52
CA SER A 37 -32.98 16.32 -30.49
C SER A 37 -32.82 14.97 -29.81
N THR A 38 -31.72 14.29 -30.11
CA THR A 38 -31.29 13.10 -29.38
C THR A 38 -30.89 13.49 -27.95
N PRO A 39 -31.49 12.86 -26.92
CA PRO A 39 -31.00 13.02 -25.57
C PRO A 39 -29.59 12.44 -25.48
N ASP A 40 -28.71 13.19 -24.87
CA ASP A 40 -27.36 12.90 -24.52
C ASP A 40 -27.22 11.46 -23.96
N LYS A 41 -26.58 10.58 -24.71
CA LYS A 41 -26.16 9.26 -24.22
C LYS A 41 -24.87 9.42 -23.41
N LEU A 42 -24.95 10.15 -22.30
CA LEU A 42 -23.97 10.17 -21.22
C LEU A 42 -24.57 9.49 -20.00
N SER A 43 -24.75 8.17 -20.06
CA SER A 43 -25.08 7.40 -18.88
C SER A 43 -24.59 5.98 -19.01
N GLY A 44 -23.48 5.68 -18.33
CA GLY A 44 -22.96 4.33 -18.20
C GLY A 44 -21.45 4.19 -17.98
N GLN A 45 -20.68 5.27 -18.04
CA GLN A 45 -19.31 5.22 -17.54
C GLN A 45 -19.32 5.50 -16.03
N THR A 46 -19.07 4.48 -15.22
CA THR A 46 -18.78 4.67 -13.80
C THR A 46 -17.64 5.68 -13.68
N LEU A 47 -17.88 6.76 -12.94
CA LEU A 47 -16.88 7.80 -12.73
C LEU A 47 -15.67 7.19 -12.03
N LYS A 48 -14.50 7.18 -12.69
CA LYS A 48 -13.26 6.70 -12.06
C LYS A 48 -12.89 7.60 -10.88
N MET A 49 -12.42 7.01 -9.78
CA MET A 49 -12.08 7.70 -8.55
C MET A 49 -13.25 8.55 -8.03
N ALA A 50 -14.44 7.95 -7.93
CA ALA A 50 -15.71 8.62 -7.60
C ALA A 50 -15.70 9.23 -6.19
N SER A 51 -14.94 8.64 -5.27
CA SER A 51 -14.80 9.10 -3.88
C SER A 51 -13.89 10.32 -3.71
N TRP A 52 -13.27 10.79 -4.78
CA TRP A 52 -12.45 12.01 -4.82
C TRP A 52 -13.26 13.22 -5.26
N GLU A 53 -12.95 14.39 -4.70
CA GLU A 53 -13.39 15.67 -5.28
C GLU A 53 -12.68 15.96 -6.61
N ASP A 54 -13.29 16.82 -7.43
CA ASP A 54 -12.85 17.06 -8.80
C ASP A 54 -11.42 17.58 -8.92
N ALA A 55 -11.02 18.51 -8.04
CA ALA A 55 -9.72 19.17 -8.17
C ALA A 55 -8.52 18.25 -7.99
N PRO A 56 -8.38 17.47 -6.90
CA PRO A 56 -7.28 16.53 -6.73
C PRO A 56 -7.39 15.37 -7.73
N ARG A 57 -8.61 14.88 -8.01
CA ARG A 57 -8.85 13.83 -8.99
C ARG A 57 -8.31 14.21 -10.37
N THR A 58 -8.66 15.40 -10.87
CA THR A 58 -8.21 15.89 -12.17
C THR A 58 -6.69 15.97 -12.23
N LYS A 59 -6.02 16.52 -11.20
CA LYS A 59 -4.55 16.58 -11.17
C LYS A 59 -3.89 15.21 -11.30
N ILE A 60 -4.42 14.19 -10.62
CA ILE A 60 -3.91 12.82 -10.69
C ILE A 60 -4.15 12.25 -12.10
N MET A 61 -5.38 12.38 -12.61
CA MET A 61 -5.75 11.86 -13.92
C MET A 61 -4.95 12.51 -15.05
N ASP A 62 -4.82 13.84 -15.06
CA ASP A 62 -4.03 14.58 -16.05
C ASP A 62 -2.57 14.14 -16.06
N TRP A 63 -1.97 13.92 -14.86
CA TRP A 63 -0.61 13.42 -14.78
C TRP A 63 -0.51 11.98 -15.32
N VAL A 64 -1.43 11.10 -14.95
CA VAL A 64 -1.46 9.72 -15.46
C VAL A 64 -1.62 9.72 -16.97
N ASP A 65 -2.53 10.51 -17.53
CA ASP A 65 -2.72 10.64 -18.97
C ASP A 65 -1.44 11.13 -19.67
N ALA A 66 -0.76 12.13 -19.13
CA ALA A 66 0.48 12.64 -19.68
C ALA A 66 1.58 11.58 -19.73
N VAL A 67 1.73 10.77 -18.66
CA VAL A 67 2.80 9.76 -18.59
C VAL A 67 2.46 8.44 -19.27
N THR A 68 1.20 8.21 -19.63
CA THR A 68 0.76 6.95 -20.29
C THR A 68 0.48 7.11 -21.78
N THR A 69 0.23 8.34 -22.24
CA THR A 69 -0.05 8.61 -23.67
C THR A 69 1.21 8.51 -24.52
N ALA A 70 1.21 7.59 -25.47
CA ALA A 70 2.33 7.41 -26.41
C ALA A 70 2.59 8.69 -27.20
N GLY A 71 3.85 9.15 -27.23
CA GLY A 71 4.26 10.38 -27.91
C GLY A 71 4.16 11.65 -27.06
N SER A 72 3.63 11.58 -25.85
CA SER A 72 3.74 12.66 -24.88
C SER A 72 5.21 12.90 -24.49
N ALA A 73 5.57 14.17 -24.20
CA ALA A 73 6.90 14.52 -23.72
C ALA A 73 7.22 13.86 -22.36
N ASP A 74 6.19 13.57 -21.57
CA ASP A 74 6.27 12.97 -20.25
C ASP A 74 6.07 11.46 -20.24
N PHE A 75 5.96 10.82 -21.42
CA PHE A 75 5.67 9.39 -21.55
C PHE A 75 6.65 8.52 -20.77
N ILE A 76 6.11 7.64 -19.94
CA ILE A 76 6.87 6.64 -19.18
C ILE A 76 6.52 5.25 -19.69
N PRO A 77 7.49 4.43 -20.15
CA PRO A 77 7.23 3.03 -20.52
C PRO A 77 6.61 2.24 -19.36
N GLU A 78 5.65 1.37 -19.65
CA GLU A 78 4.91 0.59 -18.64
C GLU A 78 5.83 -0.14 -17.65
N LYS A 79 6.94 -0.73 -18.13
CA LYS A 79 7.96 -1.39 -17.29
C LYS A 79 8.61 -0.49 -16.23
N ASP A 80 8.47 0.84 -16.38
CA ASP A 80 9.05 1.86 -15.50
C ASP A 80 7.99 2.58 -14.66
N ARG A 81 6.70 2.25 -14.83
CA ARG A 81 5.58 2.80 -14.04
C ARG A 81 5.49 2.13 -12.69
N ILE A 82 6.34 2.56 -11.76
CA ILE A 82 6.37 2.07 -10.38
C ILE A 82 5.73 3.12 -9.48
N ALA A 83 4.69 2.71 -8.74
CA ALA A 83 4.02 3.51 -7.73
C ALA A 83 4.21 2.88 -6.35
N VAL A 84 4.63 3.68 -5.36
CA VAL A 84 4.86 3.23 -3.99
C VAL A 84 3.96 3.99 -3.03
N PHE A 85 3.47 3.29 -2.02
CA PHE A 85 2.54 3.82 -1.02
C PHE A 85 3.03 3.44 0.37
N ASP A 86 3.05 4.39 1.29
CA ASP A 86 3.02 4.02 2.69
C ASP A 86 1.71 3.33 3.03
N ASN A 87 1.65 2.66 4.18
CA ASN A 87 0.47 1.91 4.61
C ASN A 87 -0.32 2.65 5.68
N ASP A 88 0.27 2.79 6.88
CA ASP A 88 -0.39 3.38 8.05
C ASP A 88 -0.63 4.87 7.84
N GLY A 89 -1.89 5.31 7.93
CA GLY A 89 -2.29 6.69 7.64
C GLY A 89 -2.34 7.04 6.14
N THR A 90 -1.91 6.15 5.23
CA THR A 90 -1.94 6.38 3.78
C THR A 90 -2.96 5.50 3.08
N LEU A 91 -2.94 4.20 3.30
CA LEU A 91 -3.89 3.24 2.72
C LEU A 91 -5.00 2.83 3.69
N TRP A 92 -4.73 2.86 4.98
CA TRP A 92 -5.69 2.64 6.05
C TRP A 92 -5.43 3.56 7.24
N SER A 93 -6.35 3.59 8.22
CA SER A 93 -6.18 4.40 9.45
C SER A 93 -5.01 3.93 10.29
N GLU A 94 -4.44 4.85 11.08
CA GLU A 94 -3.35 4.56 12.02
C GLU A 94 -3.64 5.03 13.47
N GLN A 95 -4.71 5.79 13.66
CA GLN A 95 -5.12 6.28 14.96
C GLN A 95 -6.13 5.33 15.63
N PRO A 96 -6.14 5.17 16.98
CA PRO A 96 -5.32 5.91 17.96
C PRO A 96 -3.91 5.35 18.14
N TYR A 97 -3.58 4.24 17.52
CA TYR A 97 -2.26 3.59 17.49
C TYR A 97 -2.18 2.63 16.29
N TYR A 98 -0.96 2.38 15.82
CA TYR A 98 -0.70 1.49 14.68
C TYR A 98 -1.37 0.13 14.87
N PHE A 99 -2.00 -0.39 13.83
CA PHE A 99 -2.75 -1.65 13.90
C PHE A 99 -1.84 -2.86 14.16
N GLN A 100 -0.58 -2.80 13.73
CA GLN A 100 0.41 -3.81 14.12
C GLN A 100 0.67 -3.79 15.64
N LEU A 101 0.63 -2.62 16.30
CA LEU A 101 0.72 -2.54 17.75
C LEU A 101 -0.53 -3.15 18.41
N ALA A 102 -1.72 -2.97 17.83
CA ALA A 102 -2.92 -3.65 18.32
C ALA A 102 -2.76 -5.17 18.30
N PHE A 103 -2.24 -5.73 17.21
CA PHE A 103 -1.90 -7.14 17.12
C PHE A 103 -0.89 -7.57 18.20
N ALA A 104 0.17 -6.80 18.41
CA ALA A 104 1.17 -7.11 19.44
C ALA A 104 0.58 -7.06 20.86
N ILE A 105 -0.31 -6.11 21.15
CA ILE A 105 -1.02 -6.01 22.43
C ILE A 105 -1.87 -7.26 22.68
N ASP A 106 -2.64 -7.66 21.69
CA ASP A 106 -3.52 -8.84 21.81
C ASP A 106 -2.72 -10.13 21.96
N GLU A 107 -1.62 -10.29 21.22
CA GLU A 107 -0.72 -11.45 21.36
C GLU A 107 -0.03 -11.48 22.73
N ILE A 108 0.42 -10.34 23.27
CA ILE A 108 1.00 -10.29 24.63
C ILE A 108 -0.05 -10.70 25.66
N LYS A 109 -1.28 -10.21 25.58
CA LYS A 109 -2.35 -10.61 26.49
C LYS A 109 -2.68 -12.10 26.39
N ARG A 110 -2.69 -12.65 25.18
CA ARG A 110 -2.94 -14.06 24.94
C ARG A 110 -1.86 -14.96 25.54
N LEU A 111 -0.58 -14.54 25.43
CA LEU A 111 0.59 -15.30 25.90
C LEU A 111 0.88 -15.09 27.40
N ALA A 112 0.45 -14.00 27.98
CA ALA A 112 0.75 -13.63 29.38
C ALA A 112 0.50 -14.74 30.43
N PRO A 113 -0.56 -15.58 30.32
CA PRO A 113 -0.76 -16.67 31.28
C PRO A 113 0.36 -17.72 31.29
N GLU A 114 1.09 -17.87 30.19
CA GLU A 114 2.21 -18.79 30.03
C GLU A 114 3.55 -18.15 30.43
N HIS A 115 3.57 -16.81 30.62
CA HIS A 115 4.75 -15.99 30.87
C HIS A 115 4.64 -15.13 32.14
N PRO A 116 4.52 -15.71 33.35
CA PRO A 116 4.36 -14.94 34.58
C PRO A 116 5.57 -14.01 34.88
N GLU A 117 6.73 -14.26 34.28
CA GLU A 117 7.91 -13.40 34.42
C GLU A 117 7.72 -12.02 33.78
N TRP A 118 6.80 -11.85 32.83
CA TRP A 118 6.50 -10.57 32.17
C TRP A 118 5.91 -9.53 33.14
N GLU A 119 5.30 -9.96 34.21
CA GLU A 119 4.87 -9.07 35.33
C GLU A 119 6.02 -8.27 35.97
N LYS A 120 7.26 -8.69 35.76
CA LYS A 120 8.46 -7.99 36.26
C LYS A 120 8.94 -6.87 35.33
N ASP A 121 8.52 -6.90 34.06
CA ASP A 121 8.81 -5.82 33.12
C ASP A 121 7.70 -4.77 33.19
N PRO A 122 7.99 -3.51 33.53
CA PRO A 122 6.97 -2.49 33.71
C PRO A 122 6.14 -2.23 32.43
N SER A 123 6.77 -2.31 31.24
CA SER A 123 6.12 -2.06 29.96
C SER A 123 5.18 -3.21 29.58
N LEU A 124 5.64 -4.48 29.70
CA LEU A 124 4.79 -5.64 29.44
C LEU A 124 3.63 -5.72 30.43
N LYS A 125 3.90 -5.46 31.71
CA LYS A 125 2.88 -5.37 32.75
C LYS A 125 1.81 -4.32 32.42
N ALA A 126 2.23 -3.15 31.94
CA ALA A 126 1.31 -2.10 31.52
C ALA A 126 0.39 -2.60 30.39
N LEU A 127 0.94 -3.26 29.34
CA LEU A 127 0.14 -3.84 28.27
C LEU A 127 -0.83 -4.92 28.75
N ILE A 128 -0.38 -5.84 29.60
CA ILE A 128 -1.21 -6.90 30.15
C ILE A 128 -2.42 -6.32 30.90
N ASN A 129 -2.20 -5.23 31.64
CA ASN A 129 -3.24 -4.52 32.41
C ASN A 129 -4.06 -3.52 31.54
N GLY A 130 -3.77 -3.38 30.26
CA GLY A 130 -4.46 -2.44 29.37
C GLY A 130 -4.05 -0.97 29.54
N ASP A 131 -2.95 -0.70 30.25
CA ASP A 131 -2.38 0.65 30.40
C ASP A 131 -1.47 0.97 29.22
N LEU A 132 -2.09 1.43 28.13
CA LEU A 132 -1.36 1.83 26.92
C LEU A 132 -0.44 3.04 27.19
N GLN A 133 -0.85 3.97 28.06
CA GLN A 133 -0.04 5.13 28.39
C GLN A 133 1.24 4.73 29.14
N GLY A 134 1.12 3.84 30.12
CA GLY A 134 2.26 3.28 30.83
C GLY A 134 3.21 2.51 29.89
N PHE A 135 2.68 1.79 28.92
CA PHE A 135 3.50 1.14 27.90
C PHE A 135 4.25 2.15 27.00
N MET A 136 3.55 3.16 26.49
CA MET A 136 4.14 4.18 25.61
C MET A 136 5.21 5.01 26.33
N ALA A 137 5.13 5.15 27.65
CA ALA A 137 6.18 5.79 28.46
C ALA A 137 7.54 5.03 28.39
N GLY A 138 7.52 3.74 28.04
CA GLY A 138 8.73 2.94 27.77
C GLY A 138 9.42 3.24 26.44
N GLY A 139 8.77 4.02 25.57
CA GLY A 139 9.29 4.51 24.30
C GLY A 139 9.62 3.40 23.29
N GLU A 140 10.55 3.69 22.38
CA GLU A 140 10.95 2.79 21.31
C GLU A 140 11.43 1.41 21.82
N LYS A 141 12.11 1.38 22.97
CA LYS A 141 12.58 0.12 23.56
C LYS A 141 11.43 -0.81 23.92
N ALA A 142 10.35 -0.28 24.51
CA ALA A 142 9.17 -1.06 24.86
C ALA A 142 8.47 -1.59 23.61
N LEU A 143 8.33 -0.76 22.57
CA LEU A 143 7.76 -1.13 21.30
C LEU A 143 8.56 -2.26 20.61
N LEU A 144 9.88 -2.11 20.51
CA LEU A 144 10.75 -3.14 19.93
C LEU A 144 10.71 -4.46 20.73
N SER A 145 10.64 -4.38 22.07
CA SER A 145 10.47 -5.57 22.91
C SER A 145 9.14 -6.27 22.65
N ALA A 146 8.03 -5.54 22.58
CA ALA A 146 6.73 -6.10 22.27
C ALA A 146 6.70 -6.79 20.89
N VAL A 147 7.26 -6.13 19.86
CA VAL A 147 7.40 -6.70 18.52
C VAL A 147 8.29 -7.94 18.55
N ALA A 148 9.45 -7.90 19.20
CA ALA A 148 10.34 -9.05 19.29
C ALA A 148 9.64 -10.28 19.90
N ILE A 149 8.89 -10.09 20.98
CA ILE A 149 8.16 -11.17 21.67
C ILE A 149 7.05 -11.75 20.80
N THR A 150 6.30 -10.91 20.11
CA THR A 150 5.07 -11.33 19.41
C THR A 150 5.31 -11.75 17.96
N HIS A 151 6.45 -11.32 17.36
CA HIS A 151 6.74 -11.53 15.95
C HIS A 151 7.92 -12.48 15.70
N SER A 152 8.52 -13.05 16.74
CA SER A 152 9.65 -14.00 16.61
C SER A 152 9.44 -15.28 17.41
N GLY A 153 10.39 -16.22 17.30
CA GLY A 153 10.32 -17.51 17.99
C GLY A 153 9.35 -18.51 17.34
N MET A 154 8.84 -18.19 16.15
CA MET A 154 7.94 -19.04 15.38
C MET A 154 8.34 -19.01 13.90
N SER A 155 7.79 -19.94 13.10
CA SER A 155 8.03 -19.93 11.65
C SER A 155 7.29 -18.77 10.97
N VAL A 156 7.73 -18.40 9.75
CA VAL A 156 7.06 -17.39 8.91
C VAL A 156 5.61 -17.81 8.65
N ASP A 157 5.36 -19.09 8.37
CA ASP A 157 4.02 -19.60 8.07
C ASP A 157 3.10 -19.59 9.31
N GLU A 158 3.67 -19.86 10.48
CA GLU A 158 2.93 -19.76 11.74
C GLU A 158 2.55 -18.30 12.02
N PHE A 159 3.48 -17.37 11.84
CA PHE A 159 3.22 -15.94 12.01
C PHE A 159 2.14 -15.44 11.04
N ASP A 160 2.24 -15.77 9.75
CA ASP A 160 1.24 -15.47 8.74
C ASP A 160 -0.16 -15.95 9.16
N THR A 161 -0.25 -17.20 9.60
CA THR A 161 -1.51 -17.78 10.08
C THR A 161 -2.09 -17.03 11.28
N ARG A 162 -1.25 -16.64 12.25
CA ARG A 162 -1.68 -15.86 13.42
C ARG A 162 -2.23 -14.50 13.03
N VAL A 163 -1.53 -13.77 12.16
CA VAL A 163 -1.99 -12.46 11.68
C VAL A 163 -3.30 -12.59 10.90
N LYS A 164 -3.41 -13.55 9.99
CA LYS A 164 -4.65 -13.81 9.23
C LYS A 164 -5.85 -14.15 10.13
N ASN A 165 -5.63 -14.88 11.21
CA ASN A 165 -6.70 -15.19 12.16
C ASN A 165 -7.08 -13.96 13.00
N TRP A 166 -6.09 -13.19 13.43
CA TRP A 166 -6.33 -11.98 14.21
C TRP A 166 -7.12 -10.93 13.43
N ILE A 167 -6.73 -10.62 12.20
CA ILE A 167 -7.35 -9.54 11.40
C ILE A 167 -8.82 -9.82 11.05
N LYS A 168 -9.25 -11.09 11.07
CA LYS A 168 -10.65 -11.48 10.82
C LYS A 168 -11.60 -11.14 11.96
N THR A 169 -11.07 -11.01 13.19
CA THR A 169 -11.89 -10.88 14.40
C THR A 169 -11.59 -9.62 15.20
N ALA A 170 -10.39 -9.08 15.05
CA ALA A 170 -9.98 -7.88 15.77
C ALA A 170 -10.67 -6.64 15.21
N THR A 171 -11.09 -5.75 16.10
CA THR A 171 -11.85 -4.55 15.78
C THR A 171 -11.17 -3.29 16.25
N HIS A 172 -11.30 -2.25 15.45
CA HIS A 172 -10.77 -0.93 15.75
C HIS A 172 -11.47 -0.34 16.99
N PRO A 173 -10.72 0.15 18.01
CA PRO A 173 -11.28 0.48 19.32
C PRO A 173 -12.26 1.64 19.30
N LYS A 174 -12.16 2.56 18.35
CA LYS A 174 -13.02 3.74 18.24
C LYS A 174 -14.29 3.47 17.41
N THR A 175 -14.17 2.71 16.34
CA THR A 175 -15.28 2.48 15.39
C THR A 175 -16.00 1.16 15.63
N GLY A 176 -15.37 0.18 16.29
CA GLY A 176 -15.87 -1.19 16.42
C GLY A 176 -15.87 -1.99 15.13
N LYS A 177 -15.37 -1.42 14.02
CA LYS A 177 -15.25 -2.08 12.73
C LYS A 177 -14.02 -2.98 12.70
N PRO A 178 -14.02 -4.08 11.93
CA PRO A 178 -12.81 -4.85 11.66
C PRO A 178 -11.67 -3.97 11.13
N TYR A 179 -10.43 -4.27 11.51
CA TYR A 179 -9.29 -3.45 11.05
C TYR A 179 -9.14 -3.44 9.52
N ASN A 180 -9.45 -4.53 8.84
CA ASN A 180 -9.44 -4.60 7.38
C ASN A 180 -10.60 -3.85 6.69
N GLU A 181 -11.54 -3.28 7.46
CA GLU A 181 -12.55 -2.34 6.95
C GLU A 181 -12.15 -0.87 7.17
N MET A 182 -11.04 -0.62 7.89
CA MET A 182 -10.51 0.73 8.14
C MET A 182 -9.60 1.23 7.00
N ILE A 183 -9.85 0.76 5.79
CA ILE A 183 -9.13 1.09 4.56
C ILE A 183 -9.73 2.35 3.93
N PHE A 184 -8.90 3.22 3.40
CA PHE A 184 -9.38 4.44 2.75
C PHE A 184 -9.90 4.15 1.35
N GLN A 185 -11.21 4.30 1.15
CA GLN A 185 -11.88 4.08 -0.13
C GLN A 185 -11.26 4.88 -1.30
N PRO A 186 -10.93 6.18 -1.14
CA PRO A 186 -10.30 6.93 -2.22
C PRO A 186 -8.95 6.35 -2.63
N MET A 187 -8.19 5.80 -1.68
CA MET A 187 -6.88 5.20 -2.00
C MET A 187 -7.02 3.84 -2.69
N LEU A 188 -8.06 3.05 -2.39
CA LEU A 188 -8.38 1.85 -3.18
C LEU A 188 -8.66 2.21 -4.64
N GLU A 189 -9.49 3.24 -4.87
CA GLU A 189 -9.80 3.72 -6.21
C GLU A 189 -8.55 4.23 -6.96
N LEU A 190 -7.63 4.89 -6.25
CA LEU A 190 -6.36 5.34 -6.81
C LEU A 190 -5.45 4.15 -7.19
N LEU A 191 -5.35 3.12 -6.33
CA LEU A 191 -4.61 1.90 -6.63
C LEU A 191 -5.15 1.22 -7.88
N ASP A 192 -6.47 1.07 -7.99
CA ASP A 192 -7.13 0.47 -9.16
C ASP A 192 -6.89 1.30 -10.42
N PHE A 193 -7.09 2.62 -10.33
CA PHE A 193 -6.87 3.52 -11.46
C PHE A 193 -5.41 3.47 -11.98
N LEU A 194 -4.43 3.44 -11.09
CA LEU A 194 -3.03 3.32 -11.48
C LEU A 194 -2.74 1.96 -12.14
N ARG A 195 -3.26 0.86 -11.59
CA ARG A 195 -3.09 -0.49 -12.18
C ARG A 195 -3.72 -0.60 -13.57
N GLU A 196 -4.92 -0.04 -13.77
CA GLU A 196 -5.57 0.02 -15.08
C GLU A 196 -4.74 0.78 -16.11
N ASN A 197 -3.88 1.70 -15.66
CA ASN A 197 -2.96 2.47 -16.49
C ASN A 197 -1.53 1.88 -16.53
N GLY A 198 -1.37 0.60 -16.19
CA GLY A 198 -0.12 -0.15 -16.31
C GLY A 198 0.92 0.14 -15.23
N PHE A 199 0.52 0.73 -14.10
CA PHE A 199 1.42 0.90 -12.96
C PHE A 199 1.49 -0.38 -12.13
N LYS A 200 2.68 -0.67 -11.58
CA LYS A 200 2.86 -1.64 -10.51
C LYS A 200 2.84 -0.92 -9.19
N THR A 201 1.91 -1.32 -8.31
CA THR A 201 1.70 -0.70 -7.00
C THR A 201 2.40 -1.50 -5.91
N PHE A 202 3.16 -0.82 -5.06
CA PHE A 202 3.92 -1.42 -3.96
C PHE A 202 3.58 -0.73 -2.64
N ILE A 203 3.55 -1.49 -1.55
CA ILE A 203 3.61 -0.92 -0.20
C ILE A 203 5.08 -0.73 0.17
N VAL A 204 5.42 0.42 0.79
CA VAL A 204 6.73 0.74 1.36
C VAL A 204 6.50 1.38 2.73
N SER A 205 6.61 0.62 3.80
CA SER A 205 6.15 1.01 5.14
C SER A 205 7.20 0.77 6.22
N GLY A 206 7.21 1.64 7.23
CA GLY A 206 7.95 1.41 8.47
C GLY A 206 7.47 0.20 9.27
N GLY A 207 6.24 -0.25 9.02
CA GLY A 207 5.65 -1.45 9.64
C GLY A 207 6.34 -2.76 9.22
N GLY A 208 6.06 -3.83 9.97
CA GLY A 208 6.64 -5.15 9.72
C GLY A 208 6.15 -5.78 8.41
N ILE A 209 7.09 -6.12 7.54
CA ILE A 209 6.80 -6.68 6.21
C ILE A 209 5.89 -7.92 6.27
N ASP A 210 6.16 -8.84 7.21
CA ASP A 210 5.41 -10.10 7.33
C ASP A 210 3.99 -9.88 7.86
N PHE A 211 3.79 -8.87 8.73
CA PHE A 211 2.47 -8.49 9.21
C PHE A 211 1.59 -8.01 8.04
N MET A 212 2.12 -7.14 7.20
CA MET A 212 1.38 -6.61 6.04
C MET A 212 1.13 -7.68 4.97
N ARG A 213 2.11 -8.55 4.70
CA ARG A 213 2.01 -9.63 3.70
C ARG A 213 0.86 -10.59 3.96
N ALA A 214 0.48 -10.77 5.21
CA ALA A 214 -0.59 -11.68 5.59
C ALA A 214 -1.97 -11.26 5.06
N TRP A 215 -2.20 -9.98 4.77
CA TRP A 215 -3.54 -9.45 4.46
C TRP A 215 -3.59 -8.43 3.32
N ALA A 216 -2.44 -7.86 2.89
CA ALA A 216 -2.42 -6.80 1.90
C ALA A 216 -2.98 -7.20 0.53
N GLU A 217 -2.84 -8.46 0.13
CA GLU A 217 -3.40 -8.95 -1.14
C GLU A 217 -4.93 -8.94 -1.11
N ASP A 218 -5.53 -9.45 -0.02
CA ASP A 218 -6.98 -9.47 0.16
C ASP A 218 -7.55 -8.05 0.29
N ALA A 219 -6.81 -7.13 0.94
CA ALA A 219 -7.27 -5.78 1.24
C ALA A 219 -7.10 -4.80 0.07
N TYR A 220 -5.96 -4.86 -0.61
CA TYR A 220 -5.55 -3.85 -1.60
C TYR A 220 -5.32 -4.43 -3.00
N GLY A 221 -5.34 -5.75 -3.17
CA GLY A 221 -4.88 -6.41 -4.40
C GLY A 221 -3.37 -6.26 -4.62
N ILE A 222 -2.58 -6.02 -3.56
CA ILE A 222 -1.12 -5.92 -3.59
C ILE A 222 -0.52 -7.24 -3.11
N PRO A 223 0.07 -8.06 -4.00
CA PRO A 223 0.57 -9.38 -3.62
C PRO A 223 1.80 -9.27 -2.69
N PRO A 224 2.09 -10.31 -1.87
CA PRO A 224 3.13 -10.29 -0.86
C PRO A 224 4.53 -9.88 -1.34
N TYR A 225 4.88 -10.19 -2.59
CA TYR A 225 6.17 -9.80 -3.19
C TYR A 225 6.23 -8.31 -3.61
N GLN A 226 5.12 -7.59 -3.57
CA GLN A 226 5.04 -6.14 -3.77
C GLN A 226 4.93 -5.36 -2.44
N VAL A 227 5.14 -6.03 -1.31
CA VAL A 227 5.19 -5.42 0.02
C VAL A 227 6.64 -5.30 0.47
N VAL A 228 7.06 -4.07 0.75
CA VAL A 228 8.35 -3.70 1.34
C VAL A 228 8.08 -3.14 2.74
N GLY A 229 8.88 -3.51 3.72
CA GLY A 229 8.70 -3.08 5.10
C GLY A 229 9.87 -3.44 5.98
N SER A 230 9.79 -3.08 7.26
CA SER A 230 10.80 -3.45 8.25
C SER A 230 10.83 -4.96 8.45
N GLN A 231 12.02 -5.52 8.63
CA GLN A 231 12.26 -6.96 8.60
C GLN A 231 12.94 -7.43 9.88
N LEU A 232 12.40 -8.49 10.48
CA LEU A 232 13.14 -9.29 11.46
C LEU A 232 14.08 -10.27 10.75
N GLY A 233 15.11 -10.72 11.45
CA GLY A 233 16.02 -11.75 10.97
C GLY A 233 15.30 -13.08 10.75
N LEU A 234 15.82 -13.88 9.81
CA LEU A 234 15.32 -15.21 9.51
C LEU A 234 16.44 -16.23 9.65
N ALA A 235 16.12 -17.37 10.24
CA ALA A 235 17.01 -18.53 10.31
C ALA A 235 16.39 -19.72 9.55
N TYR A 236 17.17 -20.34 8.67
CA TYR A 236 16.78 -21.59 8.01
C TYR A 236 17.01 -22.74 8.98
N VAL A 237 15.97 -23.53 9.23
CA VAL A 237 15.98 -24.68 10.14
C VAL A 237 15.55 -25.93 9.38
N ASP A 238 16.41 -26.96 9.34
CA ASP A 238 16.19 -28.21 8.61
C ASP A 238 16.14 -29.45 9.53
N THR A 239 15.84 -29.25 10.82
CA THR A 239 15.76 -30.33 11.82
C THR A 239 14.45 -31.09 11.78
N THR A 240 13.48 -30.64 11.00
CA THR A 240 12.17 -31.28 10.78
C THR A 240 12.10 -31.93 9.39
N ALA A 241 11.08 -32.76 9.15
CA ALA A 241 10.86 -33.38 7.84
C ALA A 241 10.61 -32.34 6.72
N THR A 242 10.12 -31.16 7.06
CA THR A 242 9.96 -30.03 6.17
C THR A 242 10.79 -28.86 6.72
N PRO A 243 11.80 -28.36 6.00
CA PRO A 243 12.57 -27.21 6.44
C PRO A 243 11.70 -25.95 6.59
N GLU A 244 12.03 -25.12 7.58
CA GLU A 244 11.26 -23.92 7.92
C GLU A 244 12.16 -22.67 7.99
N LEU A 245 11.56 -21.51 7.80
CA LEU A 245 12.17 -20.21 8.08
C LEU A 245 11.65 -19.70 9.42
N MET A 246 12.52 -19.68 10.43
CA MET A 246 12.20 -19.20 11.77
C MET A 246 12.52 -17.72 11.90
N LYS A 247 11.57 -16.97 12.47
CA LYS A 247 11.74 -15.55 12.78
C LYS A 247 12.54 -15.40 14.07
N ILE A 248 13.63 -14.63 14.03
CA ILE A 248 14.48 -14.35 15.18
C ILE A 248 14.31 -12.91 15.68
N PRO A 249 14.49 -12.63 17.00
CA PRO A 249 14.20 -11.32 17.61
C PRO A 249 15.31 -10.30 17.35
N GLU A 250 15.68 -10.14 16.07
CA GLU A 250 16.70 -9.20 15.62
C GLU A 250 16.14 -8.37 14.47
N LEU A 251 16.27 -7.05 14.55
CA LEU A 251 15.87 -6.15 13.47
C LEU A 251 16.94 -6.20 12.37
N ALA A 252 16.64 -6.89 11.27
CA ALA A 252 17.54 -7.03 10.12
C ALA A 252 17.51 -5.81 9.21
N PHE A 253 16.36 -5.13 9.12
CA PHE A 253 16.20 -3.91 8.31
C PHE A 253 15.08 -3.03 8.86
N ASN A 254 15.33 -1.73 8.99
CA ASN A 254 14.33 -0.72 9.33
C ASN A 254 13.96 0.06 8.07
N ASP A 255 12.70 -0.04 7.61
CA ASP A 255 12.18 0.60 6.40
C ASP A 255 11.42 1.91 6.71
N ASP A 256 11.87 2.66 7.72
CA ASP A 256 11.32 3.96 8.08
C ASP A 256 12.24 5.11 7.61
N LYS A 257 11.66 6.26 7.29
CA LYS A 257 12.39 7.47 6.88
C LYS A 257 13.38 7.19 5.74
N ALA A 258 14.68 7.43 5.96
CA ALA A 258 15.74 7.14 4.99
C ALA A 258 15.88 5.64 4.65
N GLY A 259 15.29 4.75 5.45
CA GLY A 259 15.18 3.33 5.14
C GLY A 259 14.30 3.07 3.92
N LYS A 260 13.18 3.81 3.74
CA LYS A 260 12.24 3.60 2.63
C LYS A 260 12.89 3.66 1.24
N PRO A 261 13.66 4.71 0.85
CA PRO A 261 14.39 4.69 -0.43
C PRO A 261 15.39 3.53 -0.55
N VAL A 262 16.01 3.11 0.55
CA VAL A 262 16.92 1.95 0.55
C VAL A 262 16.16 0.66 0.32
N GLY A 263 15.02 0.47 1.02
CA GLY A 263 14.11 -0.68 0.83
C GLY A 263 13.57 -0.76 -0.60
N ILE A 264 13.16 0.37 -1.18
CA ILE A 264 12.74 0.46 -2.58
C ILE A 264 13.82 -0.09 -3.51
N ILE A 265 15.05 0.38 -3.40
CA ILE A 265 16.12 -0.07 -4.29
C ILE A 265 16.49 -1.53 -4.05
N ARG A 266 16.48 -2.01 -2.80
CA ARG A 266 16.78 -3.42 -2.48
C ARG A 266 15.73 -4.40 -3.01
N ASN A 267 14.45 -4.04 -2.93
CA ASN A 267 13.35 -4.97 -3.22
C ASN A 267 12.71 -4.75 -4.59
N ILE A 268 12.64 -3.51 -5.08
CA ILE A 268 12.02 -3.15 -6.36
C ILE A 268 13.08 -2.96 -7.46
N GLY A 269 14.27 -2.46 -7.09
CA GLY A 269 15.39 -2.26 -8.02
C GLY A 269 15.26 -1.03 -8.92
N LYS A 270 14.23 -0.20 -8.73
CA LYS A 270 13.97 1.00 -9.54
C LYS A 270 13.48 2.14 -8.67
N ARG A 271 13.82 3.38 -9.06
CA ARG A 271 13.23 4.59 -8.49
C ARG A 271 11.76 4.70 -8.93
N PRO A 272 10.81 4.89 -8.01
CA PRO A 272 9.39 5.06 -8.35
C PRO A 272 9.17 6.34 -9.16
N VAL A 273 8.05 6.38 -9.89
CA VAL A 273 7.56 7.59 -10.58
C VAL A 273 6.38 8.23 -9.84
N PHE A 274 5.76 7.50 -8.94
CA PHE A 274 4.68 7.94 -8.07
C PHE A 274 4.97 7.49 -6.63
N ALA A 275 4.74 8.38 -5.66
CA ALA A 275 4.79 8.03 -4.24
C ALA A 275 3.65 8.71 -3.47
N ALA A 276 3.04 7.99 -2.53
CA ALA A 276 2.08 8.54 -1.59
C ALA A 276 2.46 8.18 -0.15
N GLY A 277 2.26 9.14 0.76
CA GLY A 277 2.50 9.00 2.19
C GLY A 277 1.65 9.99 2.98
N ASN A 278 1.74 9.99 4.32
CA ASN A 278 0.96 10.89 5.17
C ASN A 278 1.79 11.57 6.26
N SER A 279 3.05 11.19 6.42
CA SER A 279 3.86 11.63 7.56
C SER A 279 5.29 12.02 7.18
N ASP A 280 6.01 12.60 8.12
CA ASP A 280 7.45 12.87 7.98
C ASP A 280 8.29 11.59 7.89
N GLY A 281 7.71 10.42 8.22
CA GLY A 281 8.28 9.10 7.96
C GLY A 281 8.40 8.78 6.46
N ASP A 282 7.59 9.45 5.63
CA ASP A 282 7.55 9.26 4.17
C ASP A 282 8.36 10.29 3.40
N TYR A 283 8.87 11.30 4.11
CA TYR A 283 9.52 12.43 3.48
C TYR A 283 10.62 12.02 2.50
N GLU A 284 11.52 11.14 2.92
CA GLU A 284 12.64 10.69 2.08
C GLU A 284 12.18 9.83 0.90
N MET A 285 11.09 9.05 1.05
CA MET A 285 10.46 8.32 -0.06
C MET A 285 9.86 9.27 -1.09
N LEU A 286 9.09 10.26 -0.64
CA LEU A 286 8.49 11.30 -1.48
C LEU A 286 9.57 12.12 -2.18
N GLN A 287 10.59 12.58 -1.44
CA GLN A 287 11.72 13.33 -1.98
C GLN A 287 12.49 12.51 -3.01
N PHE A 288 12.84 11.26 -2.68
CA PHE A 288 13.55 10.36 -3.59
C PHE A 288 12.77 10.16 -4.89
N THR A 289 11.46 9.97 -4.81
CA THR A 289 10.61 9.84 -6.00
C THR A 289 10.57 11.11 -6.81
N SER A 290 10.29 12.27 -6.18
CA SER A 290 10.03 13.53 -6.87
C SER A 290 11.26 14.19 -7.48
N THR A 291 12.47 13.89 -6.99
CA THR A 291 13.73 14.46 -7.49
C THR A 291 14.41 13.62 -8.57
N GLY A 292 13.74 12.59 -9.08
CA GLY A 292 14.23 11.81 -10.23
C GLY A 292 14.01 12.54 -11.56
N ASP A 293 14.68 12.05 -12.61
CA ASP A 293 14.51 12.58 -13.96
C ASP A 293 13.14 12.24 -14.54
N GLY A 294 12.60 13.12 -15.40
CA GLY A 294 11.30 12.97 -16.07
C GLY A 294 10.11 13.29 -15.16
N ALA A 295 8.91 12.96 -15.63
CA ALA A 295 7.68 13.24 -14.90
C ALA A 295 7.57 12.40 -13.62
N ARG A 296 7.28 13.06 -12.49
CA ARG A 296 7.19 12.46 -11.16
C ARG A 296 5.97 13.01 -10.43
N PHE A 297 5.42 12.20 -9.50
CA PHE A 297 4.28 12.61 -8.70
C PHE A 297 4.48 12.22 -7.24
N GLY A 298 4.30 13.18 -6.34
CA GLY A 298 4.24 12.97 -4.90
C GLY A 298 2.88 13.37 -4.37
N LEU A 299 2.31 12.55 -3.48
CA LEU A 299 1.03 12.79 -2.84
C LEU A 299 1.17 12.67 -1.32
N ILE A 300 0.60 13.62 -0.58
CA ILE A 300 0.51 13.58 0.88
C ILE A 300 -0.97 13.54 1.26
N VAL A 301 -1.36 12.52 2.02
CA VAL A 301 -2.66 12.47 2.70
C VAL A 301 -2.55 13.30 3.98
N HIS A 302 -3.24 14.43 4.04
CA HIS A 302 -3.30 15.29 5.22
C HIS A 302 -4.59 15.01 5.98
N HIS A 303 -4.44 14.48 7.19
CA HIS A 303 -5.55 14.08 8.06
C HIS A 303 -6.19 15.30 8.72
N THR A 304 -7.26 15.81 8.13
CA THR A 304 -7.98 17.03 8.57
C THR A 304 -9.39 16.73 9.04
N ASP A 305 -9.88 15.49 8.91
CA ASP A 305 -11.26 15.12 9.22
C ASP A 305 -11.42 14.50 10.62
N SER A 306 -11.69 15.35 11.59
CA SER A 306 -11.93 14.90 12.98
C SER A 306 -13.30 14.25 13.21
N ILE A 307 -14.20 14.29 12.23
CA ILE A 307 -15.56 13.78 12.34
C ILE A 307 -15.66 12.35 11.81
N ARG A 308 -15.17 12.10 10.59
CA ARG A 308 -15.27 10.81 9.92
C ARG A 308 -14.08 9.89 10.26
N GLU A 309 -12.90 10.49 10.60
CA GLU A 309 -11.67 9.75 10.90
C GLU A 309 -10.97 10.33 12.15
N ALA A 310 -9.81 10.92 12.02
CA ALA A 310 -9.05 11.66 13.03
C ALA A 310 -8.32 12.83 12.37
N ALA A 311 -8.26 13.99 13.04
CA ALA A 311 -7.47 15.11 12.57
C ALA A 311 -6.16 15.17 13.36
N TYR A 312 -5.04 15.13 12.65
CA TYR A 312 -3.69 15.21 13.22
C TYR A 312 -2.67 15.63 12.17
N ASP A 313 -1.62 16.30 12.61
CA ASP A 313 -0.50 16.70 11.77
C ASP A 313 0.78 16.95 12.62
N ARG A 314 1.18 18.20 12.80
CA ARG A 314 2.48 18.65 13.33
C ARG A 314 2.78 18.19 14.76
N GLU A 315 1.76 18.13 15.62
CA GLU A 315 1.90 17.84 17.05
C GLU A 315 1.60 16.35 17.38
N SER A 316 1.28 15.55 16.37
CA SER A 316 0.97 14.13 16.57
C SER A 316 2.22 13.32 16.91
N HIS A 317 2.08 12.36 17.84
CA HIS A 317 3.12 11.36 18.09
C HIS A 317 3.10 10.21 17.08
N ILE A 318 1.96 10.01 16.41
CA ILE A 318 1.74 8.99 15.36
C ILE A 318 1.33 9.74 14.11
N GLY A 319 2.01 9.49 12.99
CA GLY A 319 1.72 10.17 11.74
C GLY A 319 2.07 11.68 11.77
N GLN A 320 3.12 12.09 12.50
CA GLN A 320 3.56 13.48 12.52
C GLN A 320 3.86 13.98 11.11
N LEU A 321 3.26 15.11 10.72
CA LEU A 321 3.42 15.72 9.41
C LEU A 321 3.76 17.22 9.56
N SER A 322 5.04 17.53 9.59
CA SER A 322 5.56 18.91 9.72
C SER A 322 6.38 19.30 8.50
N ARG A 323 7.51 18.62 8.33
CA ARG A 323 8.46 18.86 7.25
C ARG A 323 7.84 18.57 5.87
N GLY A 324 7.01 17.55 5.78
CA GLY A 324 6.26 17.23 4.56
C GLY A 324 5.38 18.37 4.10
N LEU A 325 4.62 19.01 5.01
CA LEU A 325 3.78 20.18 4.70
C LEU A 325 4.62 21.41 4.33
N ASP A 326 5.73 21.66 5.04
CA ASP A 326 6.57 22.83 4.80
C ASP A 326 7.24 22.79 3.42
N ASP A 327 7.66 21.61 2.98
CA ASP A 327 8.38 21.40 1.72
C ASP A 327 7.48 20.94 0.54
N ALA A 328 6.18 20.71 0.76
CA ALA A 328 5.27 20.22 -0.28
C ALA A 328 5.30 21.05 -1.56
N ALA A 329 5.24 22.37 -1.43
CA ALA A 329 5.29 23.29 -2.57
C ALA A 329 6.64 23.25 -3.31
N LYS A 330 7.75 23.08 -2.59
CA LYS A 330 9.11 22.98 -3.15
C LYS A 330 9.29 21.78 -4.07
N TYR A 331 8.66 20.65 -3.72
CA TYR A 331 8.73 19.42 -4.50
C TYR A 331 7.52 19.19 -5.38
N ASN A 332 6.59 20.15 -5.43
CA ASN A 332 5.33 20.04 -6.16
C ASN A 332 4.49 18.83 -5.73
N TRP A 333 4.49 18.48 -4.44
CA TRP A 333 3.65 17.42 -3.91
C TRP A 333 2.18 17.88 -3.85
N LEU A 334 1.27 17.00 -4.24
CA LEU A 334 -0.15 17.19 -4.02
C LEU A 334 -0.48 16.88 -2.56
N VAL A 335 -0.87 17.90 -1.80
CA VAL A 335 -1.42 17.72 -0.44
C VAL A 335 -2.92 17.53 -0.58
N VAL A 336 -3.42 16.39 -0.17
CA VAL A 336 -4.84 16.02 -0.17
C VAL A 336 -5.41 16.32 1.21
N ASP A 337 -6.31 17.27 1.31
CA ASP A 337 -7.05 17.59 2.53
C ASP A 337 -8.21 16.59 2.70
N MET A 338 -8.05 15.62 3.61
CA MET A 338 -9.01 14.52 3.76
C MET A 338 -10.46 14.99 3.94
N ALA A 339 -10.68 16.07 4.70
CA ALA A 339 -12.02 16.60 4.95
C ALA A 339 -12.68 17.24 3.72
N LYS A 340 -11.86 17.81 2.80
CA LYS A 340 -12.36 18.58 1.66
C LYS A 340 -12.27 17.82 0.34
N ASP A 341 -11.26 16.95 0.21
CA ASP A 341 -10.89 16.31 -1.06
C ASP A 341 -11.45 14.90 -1.19
N TRP A 342 -11.96 14.31 -0.11
CA TRP A 342 -12.58 12.99 -0.08
C TRP A 342 -14.07 13.04 0.26
N LYS A 343 -14.91 12.49 -0.60
CA LYS A 343 -16.36 12.42 -0.42
C LYS A 343 -16.75 11.37 0.61
N VAL A 344 -16.06 10.25 0.62
CA VAL A 344 -16.16 9.17 1.60
C VAL A 344 -14.75 8.84 2.14
N ILE A 345 -14.67 8.26 3.32
CA ILE A 345 -13.42 7.80 3.90
C ILE A 345 -13.28 6.28 3.72
N TYR A 346 -14.30 5.53 4.09
CA TYR A 346 -14.25 4.07 4.17
C TYR A 346 -15.22 3.39 3.21
N PRO A 347 -14.92 2.17 2.71
CA PRO A 347 -15.81 1.44 1.81
C PRO A 347 -17.24 1.25 2.33
N TYR A 348 -17.41 1.01 3.63
CA TYR A 348 -18.75 0.81 4.23
C TYR A 348 -19.63 2.06 4.23
N GLU A 349 -19.09 3.22 3.91
CA GLU A 349 -19.90 4.45 3.73
C GLU A 349 -20.65 4.47 2.39
N LEU A 350 -20.17 3.70 1.40
CA LEU A 350 -20.81 3.58 0.09
C LEU A 350 -22.17 2.88 0.18
N ASP A 351 -22.33 1.96 1.13
CA ASP A 351 -23.59 1.21 1.32
C ASP A 351 -24.73 2.10 1.86
N ASN A 352 -24.41 3.31 2.33
CA ASN A 352 -25.36 4.25 2.92
C ASN A 352 -25.70 5.43 1.99
N GLN A 353 -25.22 5.44 0.76
CA GLN A 353 -25.53 6.42 -0.27
C GLN A 353 -26.56 5.84 -1.26
#